data_764a532f070167b970a06d41a140a749
#
_entry.id   764a532f070167b970a06d41a140a749
#
_cell.length_a   1.000
_cell.length_b   1.000
_cell.length_c   1.000
_cell.angle_alpha   90.00
_cell.angle_beta   90.00
_cell.angle_gamma   90.00
#
_symmetry.space_group_name_H-M   'P 1'
#
loop_
_entity.id
_entity.type
_entity.pdbx_description
1 polymer ?
#
loop_
_entity_poly.entity_id
_entity_poly.type
_entity_poly.pdbx_seq_one_letter_code
_entity_poly.pdbx_strand_id
1 'polypeptide(L)'
;NGRRLRRELALSSDQKFIVASAGGGRSGYRLMTSVIDACELLRDRLPIRLEVFTGPFMEKEEFRNLTARNTADFRIRRYTKRFLDYLTAADLSVSLAGYNTCMNLLVTRVPALVYPYSRQQEQPLRANRIKTLLPMKMLNSADIQPVPLSNHMDQLLHHPEIKDAPSVDFNGASNAARFLDHWVDESVINM
;
A
#
# COMPACT_ATOMS: atom_id res chain seq x y z
N ASN A 1 1.24 -15.73 -6.31
CA ASN A 1 1.35 -15.14 -7.64
C ASN A 1 2.42 -14.05 -7.80
N GLY A 2 3.06 -13.54 -6.72
CA GLY A 2 4.10 -12.54 -6.79
C GLY A 2 5.29 -12.93 -7.68
N ARG A 3 5.80 -14.17 -7.57
CA ARG A 3 6.89 -14.68 -8.43
C ARG A 3 6.53 -14.65 -9.92
N ARG A 4 5.27 -14.91 -10.27
CA ARG A 4 4.81 -14.83 -11.65
C ARG A 4 4.83 -13.40 -12.15
N LEU A 5 4.33 -12.44 -11.36
CA LEU A 5 4.33 -11.03 -11.72
C LEU A 5 5.76 -10.48 -11.86
N ARG A 6 6.70 -10.84 -10.96
CA ARG A 6 8.10 -10.43 -11.09
C ARG A 6 8.71 -10.88 -12.44
N ARG A 7 8.39 -12.10 -12.89
CA ARG A 7 8.81 -12.60 -14.22
C ARG A 7 8.14 -11.83 -15.37
N GLU A 8 6.84 -11.58 -15.29
CA GLU A 8 6.09 -10.80 -16.29
C GLU A 8 6.62 -9.36 -16.44
N LEU A 9 7.08 -8.76 -15.33
CA LEU A 9 7.70 -7.44 -15.31
C LEU A 9 9.20 -7.45 -15.63
N ALA A 10 9.78 -8.62 -15.89
CA ALA A 10 11.21 -8.84 -16.13
C ALA A 10 12.12 -8.23 -15.04
N LEU A 11 11.69 -8.35 -13.76
CA LEU A 11 12.48 -7.86 -12.63
C LEU A 11 13.70 -8.75 -12.39
N SER A 12 14.88 -8.15 -12.31
CA SER A 12 16.10 -8.86 -11.90
C SER A 12 16.05 -9.23 -10.41
N SER A 13 16.88 -10.17 -9.98
CA SER A 13 16.88 -10.68 -8.60
C SER A 13 17.34 -9.65 -7.56
N ASP A 14 18.19 -8.73 -7.96
CA ASP A 14 18.74 -7.63 -7.16
C ASP A 14 17.83 -6.39 -7.16
N GLN A 15 16.89 -6.29 -8.11
CA GLN A 15 16.00 -5.13 -8.25
C GLN A 15 14.94 -5.10 -7.14
N LYS A 16 14.92 -4.02 -6.38
CA LYS A 16 13.89 -3.74 -5.37
C LYS A 16 12.62 -3.25 -6.03
N PHE A 17 11.52 -3.97 -5.81
CA PHE A 17 10.23 -3.65 -6.37
C PHE A 17 9.36 -2.89 -5.37
N ILE A 18 9.06 -1.64 -5.68
CA ILE A 18 8.28 -0.73 -4.83
C ILE A 18 6.92 -0.48 -5.47
N VAL A 19 5.87 -0.62 -4.68
CA VAL A 19 4.48 -0.34 -5.10
C VAL A 19 3.93 0.81 -4.30
N ALA A 20 3.56 1.91 -4.98
CA ALA A 20 2.92 3.06 -4.34
C ALA A 20 1.45 3.18 -4.74
N SER A 21 0.58 3.56 -3.78
CA SER A 21 -0.85 3.69 -4.05
C SER A 21 -1.52 4.84 -3.29
N ALA A 22 -2.26 5.66 -4.02
CA ALA A 22 -3.11 6.73 -3.47
C ALA A 22 -4.56 6.28 -3.21
N GLY A 23 -4.87 4.98 -3.34
CA GLY A 23 -6.23 4.47 -3.19
C GLY A 23 -7.18 5.07 -4.22
N GLY A 24 -8.21 5.82 -3.77
CA GLY A 24 -9.14 6.53 -4.67
C GLY A 24 -8.51 7.67 -5.47
N GLY A 25 -7.44 8.28 -4.97
CA GLY A 25 -6.64 9.26 -5.69
C GLY A 25 -6.88 10.73 -5.35
N ARG A 26 -8.00 11.11 -4.70
CA ARG A 26 -8.34 12.52 -4.44
C ARG A 26 -7.32 13.30 -3.59
N SER A 27 -6.56 12.62 -2.74
CA SER A 27 -5.66 13.26 -1.77
C SER A 27 -4.22 12.71 -1.85
N GLY A 28 -3.90 11.99 -2.91
CA GLY A 28 -2.66 11.23 -3.00
C GLY A 28 -1.51 11.91 -3.74
N TYR A 29 -1.76 13.01 -4.45
CA TYR A 29 -0.78 13.62 -5.35
C TYR A 29 0.55 13.93 -4.66
N ARG A 30 0.51 14.62 -3.53
CA ARG A 30 1.71 14.98 -2.76
C ARG A 30 2.52 13.74 -2.34
N LEU A 31 1.85 12.69 -1.83
CA LEU A 31 2.55 11.46 -1.45
C LEU A 31 3.18 10.78 -2.67
N MET A 32 2.45 10.67 -3.79
CA MET A 32 2.96 10.01 -5.01
C MET A 32 4.16 10.76 -5.59
N THR A 33 4.12 12.10 -5.61
CA THR A 33 5.26 12.94 -6.01
C THR A 33 6.47 12.66 -5.11
N SER A 34 6.29 12.70 -3.78
CA SER A 34 7.37 12.45 -2.83
C SER A 34 7.96 11.04 -2.94
N VAL A 35 7.13 10.03 -3.24
CA VAL A 35 7.62 8.66 -3.47
C VAL A 35 8.51 8.57 -4.71
N ILE A 36 8.11 9.23 -5.81
CA ILE A 36 8.93 9.25 -7.03
C ILE A 36 10.26 9.95 -6.74
N ASP A 37 10.24 11.12 -6.09
CA ASP A 37 11.44 11.87 -5.71
C ASP A 37 12.35 11.04 -4.77
N ALA A 38 11.77 10.35 -3.78
CA ALA A 38 12.51 9.48 -2.89
C ALA A 38 13.16 8.28 -3.62
N CYS A 39 12.45 7.69 -4.57
CA CYS A 39 13.02 6.63 -5.41
C CYS A 39 14.16 7.14 -6.30
N GLU A 40 14.07 8.36 -6.83
CA GLU A 40 15.16 8.98 -7.58
C GLU A 40 16.41 9.18 -6.73
N LEU A 41 16.26 9.56 -5.45
CA LEU A 41 17.38 9.66 -4.52
C LEU A 41 18.02 8.31 -4.17
N LEU A 42 17.24 7.23 -4.21
CA LEU A 42 17.72 5.88 -3.89
C LEU A 42 18.33 5.15 -5.07
N ARG A 43 17.96 5.49 -6.31
CA ARG A 43 18.34 4.74 -7.52
C ARG A 43 19.86 4.66 -7.77
N ASP A 44 20.63 5.61 -7.28
CA ASP A 44 22.09 5.60 -7.40
C ASP A 44 22.76 4.54 -6.49
N ARG A 45 22.02 4.03 -5.51
CA ARG A 45 22.48 3.02 -4.54
C ARG A 45 21.80 1.68 -4.66
N LEU A 46 20.56 1.68 -5.17
CA LEU A 46 19.72 0.49 -5.27
C LEU A 46 19.04 0.43 -6.64
N PRO A 47 19.11 -0.69 -7.36
CA PRO A 47 18.31 -0.90 -8.55
C PRO A 47 16.82 -0.98 -8.16
N ILE A 48 16.04 0.06 -8.50
CA ILE A 48 14.63 0.20 -8.11
C ILE A 48 13.73 0.06 -9.33
N ARG A 49 12.67 -0.72 -9.18
CA ARG A 49 11.47 -0.70 -10.00
C ARG A 49 10.32 -0.12 -9.19
N LEU A 50 9.69 0.94 -9.71
CA LEU A 50 8.55 1.60 -9.07
C LEU A 50 7.30 1.48 -9.92
N GLU A 51 6.21 1.01 -9.30
CA GLU A 51 4.85 1.08 -9.87
C GLU A 51 3.96 1.96 -8.99
N VAL A 52 3.41 3.01 -9.58
CA VAL A 52 2.53 3.97 -8.89
C VAL A 52 1.11 3.83 -9.39
N PHE A 53 0.18 3.60 -8.48
CA PHE A 53 -1.26 3.57 -8.74
C PHE A 53 -1.92 4.81 -8.12
N THR A 54 -2.21 5.79 -8.98
CA THR A 54 -2.69 7.11 -8.54
C THR A 54 -4.15 7.11 -8.09
N GLY A 55 -4.90 6.07 -8.43
CA GLY A 55 -6.34 6.02 -8.22
C GLY A 55 -7.14 6.68 -9.36
N PRO A 56 -8.41 6.25 -9.53
CA PRO A 56 -9.25 6.71 -10.64
C PRO A 56 -9.68 8.18 -10.51
N PHE A 57 -9.74 8.73 -9.27
CA PHE A 57 -10.27 10.05 -8.99
C PHE A 57 -9.18 11.13 -8.83
N MET A 58 -7.93 10.82 -9.17
CA MET A 58 -6.87 11.85 -9.23
C MET A 58 -7.18 12.84 -10.37
N GLU A 59 -7.02 14.12 -10.09
CA GLU A 59 -7.24 15.19 -11.07
C GLU A 59 -6.41 14.97 -12.34
N LYS A 60 -6.95 15.39 -13.49
CA LYS A 60 -6.32 15.12 -14.80
C LYS A 60 -4.93 15.74 -14.91
N GLU A 61 -4.78 16.95 -14.39
CA GLU A 61 -3.51 17.65 -14.44
C GLU A 61 -2.47 17.02 -13.52
N GLU A 62 -2.84 16.69 -12.28
CA GLU A 62 -1.98 15.96 -11.35
C GLU A 62 -1.50 14.62 -11.93
N PHE A 63 -2.42 13.86 -12.53
CA PHE A 63 -2.08 12.59 -13.19
C PHE A 63 -1.11 12.81 -14.37
N ARG A 64 -1.35 13.83 -15.21
CA ARG A 64 -0.45 14.16 -16.32
C ARG A 64 0.94 14.51 -15.82
N ASN A 65 1.05 15.33 -14.76
CA ASN A 65 2.32 15.72 -14.17
C ASN A 65 3.09 14.51 -13.63
N LEU A 66 2.42 13.58 -12.97
CA LEU A 66 3.05 12.34 -12.51
C LEU A 66 3.48 11.45 -13.70
N THR A 67 2.62 11.24 -14.68
CA THR A 67 2.94 10.37 -15.84
C THR A 67 4.04 10.91 -16.74
N ALA A 68 4.29 12.22 -16.73
CA ALA A 68 5.45 12.82 -17.41
C ALA A 68 6.80 12.30 -16.83
N ARG A 69 6.78 11.73 -15.62
CA ARG A 69 7.94 11.12 -14.96
C ARG A 69 8.09 9.61 -15.21
N ASN A 70 7.31 9.05 -16.14
CA ASN A 70 7.48 7.66 -16.55
C ASN A 70 8.86 7.42 -17.16
N THR A 71 9.51 6.33 -16.76
CA THR A 71 10.77 5.85 -17.33
C THR A 71 10.68 4.34 -17.61
N ALA A 72 11.77 3.70 -17.95
CA ALA A 72 11.81 2.23 -18.05
C ALA A 72 11.49 1.58 -16.69
N ASP A 73 12.00 2.16 -15.59
CA ASP A 73 11.90 1.61 -14.23
C ASP A 73 10.76 2.19 -13.42
N PHE A 74 10.27 3.37 -13.73
CA PHE A 74 9.16 4.04 -13.03
C PHE A 74 7.92 4.05 -13.91
N ARG A 75 6.85 3.41 -13.45
CA ARG A 75 5.58 3.32 -14.17
C ARG A 75 4.44 3.88 -13.33
N ILE A 76 3.75 4.88 -13.87
CA ILE A 76 2.63 5.56 -13.24
C ILE A 76 1.35 5.22 -14.01
N ARG A 77 0.34 4.71 -13.31
CA ARG A 77 -0.95 4.30 -13.85
C ARG A 77 -2.07 4.71 -12.93
N ARG A 78 -3.31 4.81 -13.43
CA ARG A 78 -4.46 5.13 -12.58
C ARG A 78 -4.79 3.96 -11.66
N TYR A 79 -4.91 2.76 -12.17
CA TYR A 79 -5.29 1.56 -11.40
C TYR A 79 -4.86 0.28 -12.09
N THR A 80 -5.01 -0.82 -11.38
CA THR A 80 -4.86 -2.17 -11.93
C THR A 80 -5.90 -3.10 -11.29
N LYS A 81 -6.39 -4.08 -12.04
CA LYS A 81 -7.24 -5.17 -11.50
C LYS A 81 -6.44 -6.20 -10.70
N ARG A 82 -5.12 -6.16 -10.78
CA ARG A 82 -4.18 -7.13 -10.17
C ARG A 82 -3.42 -6.53 -8.99
N PHE A 83 -3.99 -5.54 -8.29
CA PHE A 83 -3.28 -4.80 -7.24
C PHE A 83 -2.70 -5.71 -6.15
N LEU A 84 -3.44 -6.77 -5.77
CA LEU A 84 -2.97 -7.76 -4.79
C LEU A 84 -1.72 -8.52 -5.29
N ASP A 85 -1.66 -8.86 -6.59
CA ASP A 85 -0.47 -9.50 -7.18
C ASP A 85 0.75 -8.57 -7.12
N TYR A 86 0.54 -7.26 -7.38
CA TYR A 86 1.59 -6.25 -7.26
C TYR A 86 2.13 -6.15 -5.83
N LEU A 87 1.26 -6.08 -4.83
CA LEU A 87 1.68 -6.07 -3.43
C LEU A 87 2.39 -7.37 -3.02
N THR A 88 1.90 -8.53 -3.48
CA THR A 88 2.54 -9.83 -3.21
C THR A 88 3.93 -9.94 -3.86
N ALA A 89 4.18 -9.23 -4.95
CA ALA A 89 5.46 -9.20 -5.64
C ALA A 89 6.43 -8.15 -5.08
N ALA A 90 5.90 -7.15 -4.36
CA ALA A 90 6.66 -6.00 -3.88
C ALA A 90 7.58 -6.33 -2.71
N ASP A 91 8.71 -5.64 -2.64
CA ASP A 91 9.61 -5.61 -1.49
C ASP A 91 9.19 -4.51 -0.49
N LEU A 92 8.49 -3.47 -0.97
CA LEU A 92 7.98 -2.37 -0.15
C LEU A 92 6.70 -1.80 -0.76
N SER A 93 5.73 -1.46 0.10
CA SER A 93 4.56 -0.66 -0.27
C SER A 93 4.59 0.73 0.38
N VAL A 94 4.22 1.77 -0.38
CA VAL A 94 4.01 3.13 0.16
C VAL A 94 2.61 3.61 -0.19
N SER A 95 1.78 3.91 0.80
CA SER A 95 0.36 4.17 0.51
C SER A 95 -0.35 5.09 1.52
N LEU A 96 -1.52 5.60 1.12
CA LEU A 96 -2.49 6.14 2.07
C LEU A 96 -3.16 5.00 2.86
N ALA A 97 -3.68 5.31 4.06
CA ALA A 97 -4.34 4.34 4.94
C ALA A 97 -5.81 4.08 4.57
N GLY A 98 -6.12 3.95 3.27
CA GLY A 98 -7.45 3.56 2.81
C GLY A 98 -7.84 2.14 3.27
N TYR A 99 -9.15 1.87 3.48
CA TYR A 99 -9.62 0.59 4.00
C TYR A 99 -9.11 -0.60 3.18
N ASN A 100 -9.40 -0.63 1.87
CA ASN A 100 -9.00 -1.74 1.02
C ASN A 100 -7.48 -1.90 0.94
N THR A 101 -6.72 -0.80 0.93
CA THR A 101 -5.26 -0.86 0.95
C THR A 101 -4.75 -1.52 2.23
N CYS A 102 -5.27 -1.12 3.39
CA CYS A 102 -4.90 -1.72 4.67
C CYS A 102 -5.23 -3.23 4.72
N MET A 103 -6.39 -3.65 4.21
CA MET A 103 -6.74 -5.08 4.12
C MET A 103 -5.79 -5.83 3.19
N ASN A 104 -5.44 -5.27 2.04
CA ASN A 104 -4.48 -5.87 1.12
C ASN A 104 -3.08 -5.98 1.74
N LEU A 105 -2.63 -4.99 2.52
CA LEU A 105 -1.37 -5.06 3.26
C LEU A 105 -1.38 -6.19 4.30
N LEU A 106 -2.48 -6.36 5.03
CA LEU A 106 -2.64 -7.47 5.99
C LEU A 106 -2.57 -8.84 5.31
N VAL A 107 -3.21 -8.99 4.14
CA VAL A 107 -3.19 -10.24 3.36
C VAL A 107 -1.79 -10.56 2.83
N THR A 108 -1.10 -9.55 2.27
CA THR A 108 0.20 -9.77 1.62
C THR A 108 1.37 -9.74 2.57
N ARG A 109 1.20 -9.07 3.72
CA ARG A 109 2.25 -8.83 4.73
C ARG A 109 3.51 -8.16 4.16
N VAL A 110 3.38 -7.46 3.04
CA VAL A 110 4.46 -6.68 2.46
C VAL A 110 4.89 -5.57 3.43
N PRO A 111 6.19 -5.32 3.62
CA PRO A 111 6.68 -4.17 4.38
C PRO A 111 6.05 -2.88 3.86
N ALA A 112 5.57 -2.01 4.75
CA ALA A 112 4.77 -0.87 4.33
C ALA A 112 5.10 0.44 5.04
N LEU A 113 5.15 1.53 4.27
CA LEU A 113 5.09 2.90 4.74
C LEU A 113 3.67 3.42 4.49
N VAL A 114 2.96 3.79 5.53
CA VAL A 114 1.56 4.19 5.43
C VAL A 114 1.39 5.62 5.93
N TYR A 115 0.92 6.50 5.04
CA TYR A 115 0.60 7.88 5.38
C TYR A 115 -0.92 8.03 5.56
N PRO A 116 -1.42 8.13 6.80
CA PRO A 116 -2.83 8.38 7.05
C PRO A 116 -3.18 9.83 6.71
N TYR A 117 -4.21 10.03 5.87
CA TYR A 117 -4.67 11.36 5.53
C TYR A 117 -5.38 12.00 6.73
N SER A 118 -4.79 13.05 7.30
CA SER A 118 -5.15 13.61 8.61
C SER A 118 -6.57 14.23 8.69
N ARG A 119 -7.18 14.60 7.56
CA ARG A 119 -8.55 15.12 7.53
C ARG A 119 -9.63 14.06 7.75
N GLN A 120 -9.25 12.77 7.77
CA GLN A 120 -10.15 11.64 8.00
C GLN A 120 -9.69 10.91 9.26
N GLN A 121 -10.45 11.03 10.36
CA GLN A 121 -10.10 10.40 11.64
C GLN A 121 -9.97 8.88 11.57
N GLU A 122 -10.69 8.21 10.66
CA GLU A 122 -10.65 6.76 10.51
C GLU A 122 -9.30 6.22 10.03
N GLN A 123 -8.58 6.97 9.18
CA GLN A 123 -7.32 6.49 8.63
C GLN A 123 -6.22 6.34 9.69
N PRO A 124 -5.97 7.31 10.59
CA PRO A 124 -5.02 7.13 11.69
C PRO A 124 -5.39 5.99 12.63
N LEU A 125 -6.68 5.85 12.98
CA LEU A 125 -7.15 4.76 13.84
C LEU A 125 -6.89 3.38 13.21
N ARG A 126 -7.20 3.24 11.92
CA ARG A 126 -6.97 2.00 11.16
C ARG A 126 -5.47 1.69 11.07
N ALA A 127 -4.65 2.67 10.68
CA ALA A 127 -3.21 2.50 10.59
C ALA A 127 -2.61 2.07 11.95
N ASN A 128 -3.05 2.69 13.05
CA ASN A 128 -2.62 2.32 14.39
C ASN A 128 -2.99 0.87 14.78
N ARG A 129 -4.16 0.39 14.36
CA ARG A 129 -4.59 -0.99 14.64
C ARG A 129 -3.76 -2.02 13.87
N ILE A 130 -3.41 -1.74 12.61
CA ILE A 130 -2.70 -2.72 11.79
C ILE A 130 -1.18 -2.68 11.95
N LYS A 131 -0.59 -1.59 12.46
CA LYS A 131 0.88 -1.47 12.60
C LYS A 131 1.52 -2.51 13.51
N THR A 132 0.74 -3.12 14.40
CA THR A 132 1.21 -4.21 15.28
C THR A 132 1.19 -5.57 14.59
N LEU A 133 0.48 -5.69 13.47
CA LEU A 133 0.21 -6.95 12.76
C LEU A 133 1.11 -7.19 11.56
N LEU A 134 1.87 -6.19 11.10
CA LEU A 134 2.74 -6.28 9.92
C LEU A 134 3.96 -5.36 10.05
N PRO A 135 5.03 -5.59 9.27
CA PRO A 135 6.19 -4.72 9.23
C PRO A 135 5.81 -3.38 8.59
N MET A 136 5.34 -2.45 9.40
CA MET A 136 4.80 -1.18 8.93
C MET A 136 5.27 0.00 9.78
N LYS A 137 5.61 1.10 9.10
CA LYS A 137 5.78 2.41 9.72
C LYS A 137 4.65 3.34 9.29
N MET A 138 4.03 3.99 10.26
CA MET A 138 3.08 5.08 10.01
C MET A 138 3.86 6.39 9.84
N LEU A 139 3.61 7.09 8.74
CA LEU A 139 4.25 8.35 8.36
C LEU A 139 3.44 9.55 8.83
N ASN A 140 4.12 10.64 9.14
CA ASN A 140 3.54 11.97 9.36
C ASN A 140 3.90 12.95 8.22
N SER A 141 3.51 14.20 8.34
CA SER A 141 3.72 15.22 7.28
C SER A 141 5.19 15.56 7.04
N ALA A 142 6.07 15.42 8.03
CA ALA A 142 7.50 15.62 7.87
C ALA A 142 8.17 14.43 7.18
N ASP A 143 7.69 13.21 7.47
CA ASP A 143 8.23 11.98 6.91
C ASP A 143 8.00 11.85 5.38
N ILE A 144 6.97 12.52 4.83
CA ILE A 144 6.68 12.46 3.39
C ILE A 144 7.49 13.48 2.56
N GLN A 145 8.48 14.17 3.12
CA GLN A 145 9.47 14.89 2.31
C GLN A 145 10.42 13.88 1.63
N PRO A 146 10.98 14.20 0.43
CA PRO A 146 11.76 13.21 -0.33
C PRO A 146 12.91 12.57 0.45
N VAL A 147 13.71 13.34 1.16
CA VAL A 147 14.88 12.83 1.92
C VAL A 147 14.48 11.98 3.12
N PRO A 148 13.61 12.43 4.07
CA PRO A 148 13.09 11.56 5.12
C PRO A 148 12.43 10.30 4.58
N LEU A 149 11.62 10.41 3.52
CA LEU A 149 10.91 9.28 2.94
C LEU A 149 11.90 8.25 2.36
N SER A 150 12.93 8.71 1.62
CA SER A 150 13.96 7.81 1.09
C SER A 150 14.68 7.04 2.19
N ASN A 151 14.99 7.69 3.32
CA ASN A 151 15.61 7.04 4.47
C ASN A 151 14.71 5.95 5.08
N HIS A 152 13.41 6.23 5.22
CA HIS A 152 12.45 5.22 5.70
C HIS A 152 12.27 4.06 4.72
N MET A 153 12.29 4.34 3.42
CA MET A 153 12.23 3.30 2.37
C MET A 153 13.47 2.41 2.44
N ASP A 154 14.66 3.02 2.50
CA ASP A 154 15.94 2.31 2.60
C ASP A 154 15.99 1.39 3.82
N GLN A 155 15.58 1.91 4.98
CA GLN A 155 15.53 1.16 6.23
C GLN A 155 14.63 -0.09 6.11
N LEU A 156 13.40 0.04 5.58
CA LEU A 156 12.50 -1.11 5.46
C LEU A 156 12.90 -2.08 4.35
N LEU A 157 13.56 -1.62 3.29
CA LEU A 157 14.08 -2.48 2.22
C LEU A 157 15.24 -3.37 2.67
N HIS A 158 16.03 -2.92 3.65
CA HIS A 158 17.17 -3.68 4.18
C HIS A 158 16.85 -4.42 5.47
N HIS A 159 15.99 -3.84 6.32
CA HIS A 159 15.68 -4.37 7.65
C HIS A 159 14.17 -4.41 7.89
N PRO A 160 13.40 -5.23 7.15
CA PRO A 160 11.99 -5.39 7.45
C PRO A 160 11.85 -6.03 8.84
N GLU A 161 11.18 -5.35 9.77
CA GLU A 161 10.82 -5.95 11.05
C GLU A 161 9.87 -7.12 10.80
N ILE A 162 10.35 -8.35 10.97
CA ILE A 162 9.49 -9.53 10.92
C ILE A 162 8.72 -9.58 12.25
N LYS A 163 7.42 -9.36 12.20
CA LYS A 163 6.55 -9.49 13.37
C LYS A 163 5.82 -10.83 13.30
N ASP A 164 5.94 -11.62 14.35
CA ASP A 164 5.02 -12.73 14.61
C ASP A 164 3.66 -12.13 14.97
N ALA A 165 2.83 -11.94 13.97
CA ALA A 165 1.50 -11.40 14.17
C ALA A 165 0.46 -12.53 14.17
N PRO A 166 -0.57 -12.44 15.02
CA PRO A 166 -1.66 -13.41 15.03
C PRO A 166 -2.30 -13.50 13.64
N SER A 167 -2.85 -14.66 13.33
CA SER A 167 -3.61 -14.85 12.09
C SER A 167 -4.85 -13.94 12.10
N VAL A 168 -5.04 -13.19 11.03
CA VAL A 168 -6.24 -12.37 10.83
C VAL A 168 -7.27 -13.19 10.07
N ASP A 169 -8.48 -13.29 10.61
CA ASP A 169 -9.60 -13.92 9.89
C ASP A 169 -10.16 -12.95 8.82
N PHE A 170 -10.02 -13.32 7.57
CA PHE A 170 -10.53 -12.56 6.42
C PHE A 170 -11.93 -12.99 5.96
N ASN A 171 -12.58 -13.93 6.66
CA ASN A 171 -13.92 -14.43 6.31
C ASN A 171 -15.05 -13.54 6.86
N GLY A 172 -14.84 -12.24 6.99
CA GLY A 172 -15.77 -11.30 7.60
C GLY A 172 -17.19 -11.36 7.01
N ALA A 173 -17.34 -11.52 5.70
CA ALA A 173 -18.66 -11.66 5.07
C ALA A 173 -19.40 -12.93 5.52
N SER A 174 -18.71 -14.08 5.54
CA SER A 174 -19.29 -15.35 6.01
C SER A 174 -19.58 -15.33 7.51
N ASN A 175 -18.74 -14.66 8.29
CA ASN A 175 -18.96 -14.49 9.73
C ASN A 175 -20.17 -13.59 10.00
N ALA A 176 -20.30 -12.49 9.25
CA ALA A 176 -21.47 -11.60 9.36
C ALA A 176 -22.78 -12.31 8.96
N ALA A 177 -22.77 -13.10 7.87
CA ALA A 177 -23.93 -13.87 7.46
C ALA A 177 -24.37 -14.86 8.54
N ARG A 178 -23.44 -15.65 9.09
CA ARG A 178 -23.74 -16.58 10.20
C ARG A 178 -24.31 -15.88 11.44
N PHE A 179 -23.77 -14.70 11.76
CA PHE A 179 -24.26 -13.91 12.89
C PHE A 179 -25.70 -13.41 12.65
N LEU A 180 -25.99 -12.95 11.42
CA LEU A 180 -27.33 -12.50 11.06
C LEU A 180 -28.34 -13.66 11.04
N ASP A 181 -27.98 -14.82 10.51
CA ASP A 181 -28.82 -16.02 10.51
C ASP A 181 -29.21 -16.40 11.94
N HIS A 182 -28.22 -16.49 12.85
CA HIS A 182 -28.47 -16.79 14.26
C HIS A 182 -29.41 -15.76 14.92
N TRP A 183 -29.22 -14.49 14.64
CA TRP A 183 -30.05 -13.41 15.20
C TRP A 183 -31.48 -13.42 14.68
N VAL A 184 -31.70 -13.80 13.42
CA VAL A 184 -33.04 -13.97 12.83
C VAL A 184 -33.76 -15.17 13.47
N ASP A 185 -33.06 -16.30 13.61
CA ASP A 185 -33.63 -17.52 14.22
C ASP A 185 -34.06 -17.27 15.68
N GLU A 186 -33.26 -16.57 16.49
CA GLU A 186 -33.63 -16.21 17.88
C GLU A 186 -34.83 -15.27 17.94
N SER A 187 -34.98 -14.35 16.96
CA SER A 187 -36.10 -13.41 16.94
C SER A 187 -37.42 -14.08 16.53
N VAL A 188 -37.38 -15.16 15.77
CA VAL A 188 -38.56 -15.93 15.37
C VAL A 188 -39.06 -16.86 16.49
N ILE A 189 -38.17 -17.33 17.37
CA ILE A 189 -38.52 -18.22 18.49
C ILE A 189 -39.18 -17.45 19.67
N ASN A 190 -38.96 -16.14 19.73
CA ASN A 190 -39.48 -15.29 20.85
C ASN A 190 -40.74 -14.50 20.46
N MET A 191 -41.44 -14.83 19.37
CA MET A 191 -42.78 -14.35 18.99
C MET A 191 -43.82 -15.45 19.22
#